data_799e75690f3be192d58b23732c1097a2
#
_entry.id   799e75690f3be192d58b23732c1097a2
#
_cell.length_a   1.000
_cell.length_b   1.000
_cell.length_c   1.000
_cell.angle_alpha   90.00
_cell.angle_beta   90.00
_cell.angle_gamma   90.00
#
_symmetry.space_group_name_H-M   'P 1'
#
loop_
_entity.id
_entity.type
_entity.pdbx_description
1 polymer ?
#
loop_
_entity_poly.entity_id
_entity_poly.type
_entity_poly.pdbx_seq_one_letter_code
_entity_poly.pdbx_strand_id
1 'polypeptide(L)'
;MSEKYDVIVIGAGPGGYVAAIKAAKLGFKTAVIEARKAGGTCLNRGCIPAKAMIHAAEVYRSAKECERFGIHAENVTFDFEKIFEYKEETTKQLVSGVEGLFKGNEVDQISGKGTLLPDKKVKVVSEDGEQILEAEHIILAAGSKPLILPIPGMDLPGVLTSDELFRMKSVPESLTIIGGGVISVEFATVYAELGCKVTILEALPRILPNMDKEISQNLKLILKKRGIDIHTAAAVQGVEADGDQYICKYVEKEKEQSAASQYVLCAVGRCPNTDGLFAEDATPEMNRGRVVVDEKFETSIPGVYAIGDLIFGAQLAHAASAQGIQVAEQLAGKEVSVDVNVVPGCVYTDPEIASVGITEDEAKEKGIAVKVGKFIMSANGKSLITKEERGFIKIVAEEESGVIVGAQMMCARATDMIGEFVTAVANKLTVSQLLKGMRAHPTYNEGIGEALEEIEGGAIHVMPKKKK
;
A
#
# COMPACT_ATOMS: atom_id res chain seq x y z
N MET A 1 -38.82 -14.85 -8.85
CA MET A 1 -37.72 -15.51 -9.60
C MET A 1 -36.47 -14.80 -9.19
N SER A 2 -35.43 -15.55 -8.80
CA SER A 2 -34.09 -14.95 -8.47
C SER A 2 -33.53 -14.28 -9.72
N GLU A 3 -32.96 -13.12 -9.61
CA GLU A 3 -32.29 -12.47 -10.73
C GLU A 3 -30.97 -13.21 -11.00
N LYS A 4 -30.73 -13.56 -12.28
CA LYS A 4 -29.57 -14.35 -12.69
C LYS A 4 -28.53 -13.47 -13.39
N TYR A 5 -27.28 -13.61 -13.00
CA TYR A 5 -26.09 -12.93 -13.54
C TYR A 5 -25.10 -13.95 -14.12
N ASP A 6 -24.23 -13.51 -14.99
CA ASP A 6 -23.07 -14.30 -15.40
C ASP A 6 -21.99 -14.20 -14.31
N VAL A 7 -21.77 -12.98 -13.79
CA VAL A 7 -20.76 -12.71 -12.75
C VAL A 7 -21.36 -11.87 -11.62
N ILE A 8 -21.20 -12.33 -10.38
CA ILE A 8 -21.43 -11.53 -9.17
C ILE A 8 -20.11 -11.29 -8.45
N VAL A 9 -19.82 -10.01 -8.12
CA VAL A 9 -18.65 -9.63 -7.33
C VAL A 9 -19.10 -9.20 -5.94
N ILE A 10 -18.53 -9.79 -4.89
CA ILE A 10 -18.82 -9.41 -3.50
C ILE A 10 -17.70 -8.51 -2.98
N GLY A 11 -17.99 -7.23 -2.83
CA GLY A 11 -17.07 -6.15 -2.45
C GLY A 11 -16.68 -5.28 -3.64
N ALA A 12 -16.83 -3.95 -3.49
CA ALA A 12 -16.50 -2.95 -4.49
C ALA A 12 -15.19 -2.19 -4.18
N GLY A 13 -14.21 -2.84 -3.51
CA GLY A 13 -12.84 -2.34 -3.38
C GLY A 13 -12.09 -2.39 -4.72
N PRO A 14 -10.79 -1.99 -4.76
CA PRO A 14 -10.01 -1.93 -6.00
C PRO A 14 -10.05 -3.22 -6.83
N GLY A 15 -9.93 -4.38 -6.21
CA GLY A 15 -10.08 -5.65 -6.92
C GLY A 15 -11.48 -5.86 -7.46
N GLY A 16 -12.49 -5.62 -6.63
CA GLY A 16 -13.89 -5.91 -6.98
C GLY A 16 -14.45 -4.98 -8.05
N TYR A 17 -14.31 -3.65 -7.91
CA TYR A 17 -14.87 -2.74 -8.92
C TYR A 17 -14.16 -2.89 -10.28
N VAL A 18 -12.84 -3.16 -10.27
CA VAL A 18 -12.09 -3.40 -11.50
C VAL A 18 -12.52 -4.71 -12.15
N ALA A 19 -12.67 -5.79 -11.37
CA ALA A 19 -13.17 -7.08 -11.86
C ALA A 19 -14.56 -6.95 -12.48
N ALA A 20 -15.49 -6.27 -11.79
CA ALA A 20 -16.86 -6.09 -12.26
C ALA A 20 -16.93 -5.31 -13.58
N ILE A 21 -16.22 -4.18 -13.67
CA ILE A 21 -16.17 -3.35 -14.88
C ILE A 21 -15.49 -4.14 -16.03
N LYS A 22 -14.41 -4.87 -15.73
CA LYS A 22 -13.72 -5.69 -16.75
C LYS A 22 -14.61 -6.79 -17.26
N ALA A 23 -15.31 -7.52 -16.38
CA ALA A 23 -16.26 -8.57 -16.76
C ALA A 23 -17.39 -8.01 -17.66
N ALA A 24 -18.01 -6.89 -17.26
CA ALA A 24 -19.02 -6.22 -18.07
C ALA A 24 -18.51 -5.82 -19.46
N LYS A 25 -17.30 -5.24 -19.55
CA LYS A 25 -16.65 -4.92 -20.84
C LYS A 25 -16.34 -6.14 -21.69
N LEU A 26 -16.29 -7.34 -21.11
CA LEU A 26 -16.12 -8.60 -21.80
C LEU A 26 -17.44 -9.26 -22.18
N GLY A 27 -18.58 -8.60 -21.89
CA GLY A 27 -19.92 -9.02 -22.31
C GLY A 27 -20.70 -9.82 -21.26
N PHE A 28 -20.18 -9.93 -20.03
CA PHE A 28 -20.90 -10.62 -18.95
C PHE A 28 -21.95 -9.70 -18.30
N LYS A 29 -23.16 -10.21 -18.06
CA LYS A 29 -24.13 -9.56 -17.19
C LYS A 29 -23.60 -9.59 -15.76
N THR A 30 -23.23 -8.43 -15.21
CA THR A 30 -22.45 -8.34 -13.99
C THR A 30 -23.16 -7.54 -12.91
N ALA A 31 -23.15 -8.07 -11.68
CA ALA A 31 -23.52 -7.32 -10.48
C ALA A 31 -22.33 -7.17 -9.51
N VAL A 32 -22.28 -6.06 -8.80
CA VAL A 32 -21.36 -5.83 -7.68
C VAL A 32 -22.14 -5.54 -6.42
N ILE A 33 -21.83 -6.27 -5.34
CA ILE A 33 -22.48 -6.12 -4.03
C ILE A 33 -21.51 -5.40 -3.09
N GLU A 34 -21.92 -4.29 -2.51
CA GLU A 34 -21.08 -3.50 -1.59
C GLU A 34 -21.87 -3.14 -0.31
N ALA A 35 -21.28 -3.48 0.83
CA ALA A 35 -21.90 -3.26 2.13
C ALA A 35 -21.80 -1.80 2.63
N ARG A 36 -20.92 -0.97 2.05
CA ARG A 36 -20.65 0.41 2.50
C ARG A 36 -20.67 1.37 1.31
N LYS A 37 -19.49 1.70 0.77
CA LYS A 37 -19.30 2.63 -0.35
C LYS A 37 -18.38 2.02 -1.41
N ALA A 38 -18.66 2.29 -2.66
CA ALA A 38 -17.79 1.94 -3.77
C ALA A 38 -16.35 2.43 -3.55
N GLY A 39 -15.37 1.72 -4.10
CA GLY A 39 -13.94 2.00 -3.89
C GLY A 39 -13.33 1.35 -2.64
N GLY A 40 -14.16 0.77 -1.76
CA GLY A 40 -13.73 -0.02 -0.60
C GLY A 40 -12.79 0.73 0.36
N THR A 41 -11.88 -0.01 1.00
CA THR A 41 -10.91 0.56 1.94
C THR A 41 -10.01 1.62 1.28
N CYS A 42 -9.47 1.33 0.11
CA CYS A 42 -8.48 2.19 -0.54
C CYS A 42 -9.00 3.62 -0.77
N LEU A 43 -10.20 3.79 -1.37
CA LEU A 43 -10.75 5.10 -1.68
C LEU A 43 -11.31 5.81 -0.44
N ASN A 44 -11.91 5.06 0.50
CA ASN A 44 -12.69 5.66 1.57
C ASN A 44 -11.95 5.84 2.89
N ARG A 45 -10.97 4.97 3.22
CA ARG A 45 -10.28 4.94 4.51
C ARG A 45 -8.89 4.27 4.43
N GLY A 46 -8.18 4.47 3.32
CA GLY A 46 -6.87 3.87 3.06
C GLY A 46 -6.01 4.77 2.20
N CYS A 47 -5.71 4.31 0.98
CA CYS A 47 -4.72 4.93 0.09
C CYS A 47 -5.02 6.40 -0.19
N ILE A 48 -6.23 6.70 -0.67
CA ILE A 48 -6.57 8.06 -1.15
C ILE A 48 -6.61 9.07 0.00
N PRO A 49 -7.35 8.85 1.10
CA PRO A 49 -7.35 9.79 2.22
C PRO A 49 -5.96 9.95 2.86
N ALA A 50 -5.15 8.86 2.92
CA ALA A 50 -3.77 8.97 3.41
C ALA A 50 -2.93 9.88 2.51
N LYS A 51 -2.95 9.67 1.20
CA LYS A 51 -2.15 10.45 0.23
C LYS A 51 -2.60 11.90 0.15
N ALA A 52 -3.90 12.18 0.32
CA ALA A 52 -4.39 13.56 0.45
C ALA A 52 -3.82 14.25 1.70
N MET A 53 -3.80 13.57 2.85
CA MET A 53 -3.21 14.12 4.08
C MET A 53 -1.68 14.27 3.96
N ILE A 54 -0.97 13.32 3.37
CA ILE A 54 0.48 13.39 3.11
C ILE A 54 0.77 14.62 2.24
N HIS A 55 0.04 14.80 1.15
CA HIS A 55 0.24 15.93 0.25
C HIS A 55 -0.02 17.28 0.95
N ALA A 56 -1.07 17.40 1.76
CA ALA A 56 -1.33 18.60 2.54
C ALA A 56 -0.19 18.91 3.53
N ALA A 57 0.34 17.89 4.21
CA ALA A 57 1.49 18.03 5.10
C ALA A 57 2.78 18.43 4.35
N GLU A 58 3.02 17.89 3.15
CA GLU A 58 4.12 18.28 2.27
C GLU A 58 4.04 19.74 1.82
N VAL A 59 2.85 20.22 1.42
CA VAL A 59 2.60 21.61 1.05
C VAL A 59 2.88 22.53 2.24
N TYR A 60 2.41 22.17 3.43
CA TYR A 60 2.68 22.94 4.66
C TYR A 60 4.15 23.02 4.96
N ARG A 61 4.87 21.89 4.92
CA ARG A 61 6.33 21.87 5.12
C ARG A 61 7.05 22.69 4.06
N SER A 62 6.69 22.56 2.79
CA SER A 62 7.30 23.30 1.68
C SER A 62 7.14 24.81 1.86
N ALA A 63 5.98 25.26 2.35
CA ALA A 63 5.74 26.66 2.68
C ALA A 63 6.60 27.15 3.84
N LYS A 64 6.83 26.33 4.88
CA LYS A 64 7.70 26.66 6.01
C LYS A 64 9.19 26.72 5.63
N GLU A 65 9.60 25.88 4.69
CA GLU A 65 11.01 25.74 4.27
C GLU A 65 11.35 26.57 3.01
N CYS A 66 10.44 27.40 2.52
CA CYS A 66 10.60 28.12 1.24
C CYS A 66 11.75 29.12 1.25
N GLU A 67 12.24 29.55 2.43
CA GLU A 67 13.39 30.46 2.56
C GLU A 67 14.67 29.90 1.91
N ARG A 68 14.82 28.57 1.89
CA ARG A 68 15.93 27.90 1.17
C ARG A 68 15.98 28.17 -0.33
N PHE A 69 14.90 28.70 -0.89
CA PHE A 69 14.77 29.12 -2.30
C PHE A 69 14.75 30.65 -2.46
N GLY A 70 14.99 31.42 -1.39
CA GLY A 70 14.90 32.87 -1.39
C GLY A 70 13.48 33.42 -1.38
N ILE A 71 12.50 32.58 -1.00
CA ILE A 71 11.09 32.96 -0.85
C ILE A 71 10.82 33.17 0.64
N HIS A 72 10.27 34.32 1.00
CA HIS A 72 9.91 34.63 2.38
C HIS A 72 8.41 34.42 2.59
N ALA A 73 8.06 33.60 3.57
CA ALA A 73 6.70 33.39 4.02
C ALA A 73 6.63 33.56 5.54
N GLU A 74 5.79 34.47 5.99
CA GLU A 74 5.57 34.73 7.41
C GLU A 74 4.29 34.10 7.89
N ASN A 75 4.25 33.66 9.17
CA ASN A 75 3.05 33.13 9.83
C ASN A 75 2.36 31.98 9.08
N VAL A 76 3.15 31.06 8.51
CA VAL A 76 2.62 29.86 7.85
C VAL A 76 1.91 28.99 8.88
N THR A 77 0.61 28.87 8.73
CA THR A 77 -0.27 28.06 9.59
C THR A 77 -1.05 27.07 8.73
N PHE A 78 -1.71 26.11 9.37
CA PHE A 78 -2.66 25.23 8.71
C PHE A 78 -4.00 25.23 9.47
N ASP A 79 -5.05 24.86 8.77
CA ASP A 79 -6.38 24.58 9.32
C ASP A 79 -6.67 23.10 9.07
N PHE A 80 -6.65 22.29 10.15
CA PHE A 80 -6.83 20.85 10.02
C PHE A 80 -8.24 20.47 9.57
N GLU A 81 -9.27 21.28 9.90
CA GLU A 81 -10.63 21.04 9.42
C GLU A 81 -10.69 21.18 7.89
N LYS A 82 -9.96 22.16 7.31
CA LYS A 82 -9.84 22.33 5.86
C LYS A 82 -9.05 21.19 5.20
N ILE A 83 -7.99 20.68 5.85
CA ILE A 83 -7.29 19.47 5.39
C ILE A 83 -8.24 18.26 5.39
N PHE A 84 -9.05 18.13 6.44
CA PHE A 84 -10.05 17.08 6.52
C PHE A 84 -11.11 17.20 5.41
N GLU A 85 -11.65 18.40 5.16
CA GLU A 85 -12.60 18.66 4.08
C GLU A 85 -11.99 18.31 2.70
N TYR A 86 -10.75 18.73 2.42
CA TYR A 86 -10.02 18.42 1.19
C TYR A 86 -9.89 16.90 0.97
N LYS A 87 -9.53 16.16 2.02
CA LYS A 87 -9.47 14.70 2.00
C LYS A 87 -10.86 14.08 1.69
N GLU A 88 -11.93 14.55 2.33
CA GLU A 88 -13.30 14.06 2.09
C GLU A 88 -13.79 14.37 0.67
N GLU A 89 -13.52 15.56 0.16
CA GLU A 89 -13.86 15.96 -1.20
C GLU A 89 -13.17 15.06 -2.24
N THR A 90 -11.87 14.86 -2.09
CA THR A 90 -11.08 13.99 -2.97
C THR A 90 -11.63 12.57 -2.99
N THR A 91 -11.93 12.02 -1.80
CA THR A 91 -12.53 10.69 -1.65
C THR A 91 -13.90 10.63 -2.33
N LYS A 92 -14.77 11.60 -2.07
CA LYS A 92 -16.13 11.65 -2.64
C LYS A 92 -16.10 11.71 -4.16
N GLN A 93 -15.22 12.51 -4.74
CA GLN A 93 -15.08 12.64 -6.18
C GLN A 93 -14.70 11.29 -6.82
N LEU A 94 -13.74 10.56 -6.25
CA LEU A 94 -13.32 9.26 -6.78
C LEU A 94 -14.39 8.19 -6.60
N VAL A 95 -15.09 8.15 -5.46
CA VAL A 95 -16.22 7.23 -5.22
C VAL A 95 -17.30 7.45 -6.27
N SER A 96 -17.73 8.72 -6.48
CA SER A 96 -18.72 9.06 -7.51
C SER A 96 -18.25 8.70 -8.91
N GLY A 97 -16.94 8.79 -9.18
CA GLY A 97 -16.34 8.33 -10.43
C GLY A 97 -16.52 6.82 -10.65
N VAL A 98 -16.28 6.00 -9.62
CA VAL A 98 -16.49 4.54 -9.68
C VAL A 98 -17.96 4.19 -9.89
N GLU A 99 -18.88 4.87 -9.17
CA GLU A 99 -20.34 4.69 -9.35
C GLU A 99 -20.78 5.07 -10.77
N GLY A 100 -20.22 6.16 -11.32
CA GLY A 100 -20.43 6.55 -12.71
C GLY A 100 -19.92 5.50 -13.72
N LEU A 101 -18.78 4.86 -13.42
CA LEU A 101 -18.24 3.78 -14.24
C LEU A 101 -19.11 2.51 -14.18
N PHE A 102 -19.69 2.16 -13.04
CA PHE A 102 -20.65 1.07 -12.95
C PHE A 102 -21.84 1.33 -13.88
N LYS A 103 -22.46 2.50 -13.73
CA LYS A 103 -23.60 2.88 -14.58
C LYS A 103 -23.25 2.90 -16.08
N GLY A 104 -22.08 3.45 -16.44
CA GLY A 104 -21.65 3.56 -17.84
C GLY A 104 -21.27 2.22 -18.48
N ASN A 105 -20.98 1.19 -17.68
CA ASN A 105 -20.68 -0.16 -18.15
C ASN A 105 -21.81 -1.19 -17.84
N GLU A 106 -23.00 -0.70 -17.47
CA GLU A 106 -24.18 -1.55 -17.18
C GLU A 106 -23.89 -2.60 -16.10
N VAL A 107 -23.09 -2.24 -15.09
CA VAL A 107 -22.86 -3.07 -13.89
C VAL A 107 -23.93 -2.72 -12.85
N ASP A 108 -24.71 -3.71 -12.43
CA ASP A 108 -25.71 -3.53 -11.39
C ASP A 108 -25.03 -3.39 -10.02
N GLN A 109 -25.09 -2.19 -9.43
CA GLN A 109 -24.61 -1.95 -8.09
C GLN A 109 -25.68 -2.23 -7.06
N ILE A 110 -25.43 -3.22 -6.19
CA ILE A 110 -26.37 -3.66 -5.16
C ILE A 110 -25.81 -3.32 -3.78
N SER A 111 -26.51 -2.45 -3.05
CA SER A 111 -26.14 -2.08 -1.68
C SER A 111 -26.55 -3.18 -0.72
N GLY A 112 -25.64 -3.65 0.12
CA GLY A 112 -25.91 -4.65 1.14
C GLY A 112 -24.73 -5.56 1.43
N LYS A 113 -24.88 -6.37 2.48
CA LYS A 113 -23.90 -7.39 2.85
C LYS A 113 -24.16 -8.68 2.07
N GLY A 114 -23.23 -9.04 1.22
CA GLY A 114 -23.25 -10.28 0.45
C GLY A 114 -22.70 -11.46 1.26
N THR A 115 -23.39 -12.60 1.24
CA THR A 115 -22.97 -13.87 1.83
C THR A 115 -23.06 -14.97 0.76
N LEU A 116 -21.96 -15.66 0.52
CA LEU A 116 -21.94 -16.84 -0.36
C LEU A 116 -22.75 -17.96 0.25
N LEU A 117 -23.68 -18.51 -0.51
CA LEU A 117 -24.49 -19.70 -0.19
C LEU A 117 -24.08 -20.87 -1.11
N PRO A 118 -24.54 -22.12 -0.80
CA PRO A 118 -24.41 -23.24 -1.73
C PRO A 118 -25.01 -22.95 -3.11
N ASP A 119 -24.62 -23.75 -4.09
CA ASP A 119 -25.11 -23.69 -5.48
C ASP A 119 -24.90 -22.35 -6.18
N LYS A 120 -23.77 -21.67 -5.85
CA LYS A 120 -23.40 -20.35 -6.42
C LYS A 120 -24.50 -19.29 -6.28
N LYS A 121 -25.13 -19.28 -5.12
CA LYS A 121 -26.08 -18.24 -4.72
C LYS A 121 -25.43 -17.23 -3.80
N VAL A 122 -25.93 -16.01 -3.83
CA VAL A 122 -25.50 -14.95 -2.94
C VAL A 122 -26.71 -14.36 -2.24
N LYS A 123 -26.73 -14.45 -0.91
CA LYS A 123 -27.67 -13.71 -0.11
C LYS A 123 -27.19 -12.29 0.10
N VAL A 124 -28.02 -11.31 -0.20
CA VAL A 124 -27.75 -9.90 0.07
C VAL A 124 -28.71 -9.42 1.13
N VAL A 125 -28.17 -8.87 2.21
CA VAL A 125 -28.92 -8.23 3.30
C VAL A 125 -28.69 -6.74 3.24
N SER A 126 -29.75 -5.96 3.07
CA SER A 126 -29.75 -4.50 3.02
C SER A 126 -30.80 -3.90 3.97
N GLU A 127 -30.91 -2.58 4.03
CA GLU A 127 -31.97 -1.90 4.76
C GLU A 127 -33.36 -2.18 4.16
N ASP A 128 -33.44 -2.48 2.87
CA ASP A 128 -34.68 -2.77 2.15
C ASP A 128 -35.13 -4.24 2.31
N GLY A 129 -34.34 -5.09 2.97
CA GLY A 129 -34.63 -6.49 3.22
C GLY A 129 -33.56 -7.46 2.70
N GLU A 130 -33.99 -8.70 2.51
CA GLU A 130 -33.13 -9.78 2.03
C GLU A 130 -33.52 -10.19 0.60
N GLN A 131 -32.51 -10.47 -0.24
CA GLN A 131 -32.69 -11.04 -1.55
C GLN A 131 -31.65 -12.13 -1.82
N ILE A 132 -31.99 -13.07 -2.71
CA ILE A 132 -31.07 -14.11 -3.17
C ILE A 132 -30.82 -13.92 -4.67
N LEU A 133 -29.56 -13.84 -5.04
CA LEU A 133 -29.08 -13.73 -6.42
C LEU A 133 -28.39 -15.04 -6.82
N GLU A 134 -28.39 -15.33 -8.11
CA GLU A 134 -27.71 -16.50 -8.68
C GLU A 134 -26.72 -16.06 -9.75
N ALA A 135 -25.54 -16.70 -9.81
CA ALA A 135 -24.57 -16.44 -10.86
C ALA A 135 -23.88 -17.71 -11.37
N GLU A 136 -23.31 -17.62 -12.57
CA GLU A 136 -22.42 -18.68 -13.07
C GLU A 136 -21.05 -18.61 -12.39
N HIS A 137 -20.57 -17.39 -12.13
CA HIS A 137 -19.28 -17.11 -11.49
C HIS A 137 -19.44 -16.12 -10.35
N ILE A 138 -18.75 -16.36 -9.24
CA ILE A 138 -18.74 -15.45 -8.08
C ILE A 138 -17.29 -15.07 -7.77
N ILE A 139 -17.03 -13.76 -7.65
CA ILE A 139 -15.71 -13.21 -7.28
C ILE A 139 -15.79 -12.62 -5.89
N LEU A 140 -15.07 -13.21 -4.94
CA LEU A 140 -14.97 -12.74 -3.56
C LEU A 140 -13.85 -11.69 -3.48
N ALA A 141 -14.24 -10.43 -3.21
CA ALA A 141 -13.34 -9.27 -3.15
C ALA A 141 -13.60 -8.42 -1.90
N ALA A 142 -14.00 -9.05 -0.77
CA ALA A 142 -14.39 -8.38 0.47
C ALA A 142 -13.23 -7.70 1.21
N GLY A 143 -11.99 -7.90 0.76
CA GLY A 143 -10.82 -7.19 1.25
C GLY A 143 -10.39 -7.59 2.66
N SER A 144 -9.92 -6.60 3.44
CA SER A 144 -9.37 -6.79 4.77
C SER A 144 -9.87 -5.73 5.76
N LYS A 145 -9.64 -6.00 7.05
CA LYS A 145 -9.87 -5.08 8.18
C LYS A 145 -8.58 -4.91 9.00
N PRO A 146 -8.42 -3.82 9.78
CA PRO A 146 -7.28 -3.67 10.66
C PRO A 146 -7.13 -4.87 11.60
N LEU A 147 -5.90 -5.33 11.80
CA LEU A 147 -5.57 -6.34 12.79
C LEU A 147 -5.39 -5.68 14.14
N ILE A 148 -6.10 -6.17 15.15
CA ILE A 148 -5.96 -5.74 16.54
C ILE A 148 -5.19 -6.83 17.29
N LEU A 149 -4.15 -6.41 18.04
CA LEU A 149 -3.37 -7.34 18.86
C LEU A 149 -4.20 -7.87 20.02
N PRO A 150 -4.09 -9.17 20.34
CA PRO A 150 -4.79 -9.77 21.48
C PRO A 150 -4.01 -9.52 22.79
N ILE A 151 -3.75 -8.25 23.11
CA ILE A 151 -3.08 -7.82 24.35
C ILE A 151 -3.99 -6.89 25.16
N PRO A 152 -3.79 -6.76 26.48
CA PRO A 152 -4.62 -5.92 27.34
C PRO A 152 -4.69 -4.47 26.87
N GLY A 153 -5.88 -3.87 26.97
CA GLY A 153 -6.12 -2.44 26.73
C GLY A 153 -6.29 -2.04 25.27
N MET A 154 -6.34 -3.00 24.33
CA MET A 154 -6.55 -2.68 22.89
C MET A 154 -8.00 -2.28 22.58
N ASP A 155 -8.92 -2.42 23.52
CA ASP A 155 -10.31 -2.02 23.47
C ASP A 155 -10.58 -0.65 24.13
N LEU A 156 -9.56 0.00 24.67
CA LEU A 156 -9.67 1.33 25.28
C LEU A 156 -10.07 2.40 24.23
N PRO A 157 -10.89 3.40 24.61
CA PRO A 157 -11.41 4.40 23.66
C PRO A 157 -10.36 5.21 22.90
N GLY A 158 -9.18 5.38 23.46
CA GLY A 158 -8.07 6.12 22.80
C GLY A 158 -7.11 5.22 22.05
N VAL A 159 -7.36 3.92 21.96
CA VAL A 159 -6.64 3.00 21.08
C VAL A 159 -7.41 2.90 19.77
N LEU A 160 -6.82 3.46 18.73
CA LEU A 160 -7.42 3.66 17.41
C LEU A 160 -6.83 2.68 16.41
N THR A 161 -7.61 2.37 15.40
CA THR A 161 -7.10 1.81 14.14
C THR A 161 -6.95 2.91 13.09
N SER A 162 -6.45 2.58 11.90
CA SER A 162 -6.42 3.54 10.79
C SER A 162 -7.80 4.06 10.40
N ASP A 163 -8.85 3.25 10.57
CA ASP A 163 -10.23 3.64 10.24
C ASP A 163 -10.74 4.78 11.13
N GLU A 164 -10.42 4.76 12.44
CA GLU A 164 -10.78 5.82 13.39
C GLU A 164 -9.87 7.05 13.21
N LEU A 165 -8.57 6.85 12.95
CA LEU A 165 -7.63 7.94 12.77
C LEU A 165 -8.02 8.85 11.60
N PHE A 166 -8.55 8.28 10.49
CA PHE A 166 -9.09 9.07 9.38
C PHE A 166 -10.34 9.91 9.70
N ARG A 167 -11.02 9.66 10.83
CA ARG A 167 -12.19 10.42 11.26
C ARG A 167 -11.86 11.55 12.23
N MET A 168 -10.63 11.62 12.71
CA MET A 168 -10.21 12.71 13.59
C MET A 168 -10.28 14.05 12.87
N LYS A 169 -10.80 15.06 13.58
CA LYS A 169 -10.97 16.43 13.08
C LYS A 169 -9.95 17.42 13.65
N SER A 170 -9.01 16.93 14.44
CA SER A 170 -7.93 17.72 15.02
C SER A 170 -6.65 16.91 15.07
N VAL A 171 -5.51 17.57 15.03
CA VAL A 171 -4.22 16.94 15.26
C VAL A 171 -4.06 16.68 16.76
N PRO A 172 -3.77 15.44 17.19
CA PRO A 172 -3.52 15.17 18.61
C PRO A 172 -2.20 15.78 19.05
N GLU A 173 -2.06 16.07 20.35
CA GLU A 173 -0.80 16.56 20.92
C GLU A 173 0.29 15.48 20.85
N SER A 174 -0.07 14.23 21.05
CA SER A 174 0.84 13.10 20.98
C SER A 174 0.15 11.81 20.51
N LEU A 175 0.92 10.99 19.79
CA LEU A 175 0.46 9.73 19.19
C LEU A 175 1.53 8.65 19.34
N THR A 176 1.20 7.54 19.98
CA THR A 176 2.03 6.34 19.96
C THR A 176 1.50 5.38 18.90
N ILE A 177 2.36 4.94 17.98
CA ILE A 177 2.01 4.02 16.90
C ILE A 177 2.61 2.65 17.19
N ILE A 178 1.78 1.63 17.32
CA ILE A 178 2.20 0.24 17.46
C ILE A 178 2.33 -0.38 16.07
N GLY A 179 3.54 -0.80 15.73
CA GLY A 179 3.94 -1.29 14.41
C GLY A 179 4.81 -0.28 13.65
N GLY A 180 5.73 -0.76 12.82
CA GLY A 180 6.65 0.05 12.00
C GLY A 180 6.51 -0.20 10.50
N GLY A 181 5.33 -0.65 10.05
CA GLY A 181 5.01 -0.90 8.65
C GLY A 181 4.70 0.38 7.86
N VAL A 182 4.27 0.22 6.59
CA VAL A 182 3.98 1.33 5.66
C VAL A 182 2.97 2.31 6.25
N ILE A 183 1.83 1.82 6.77
CA ILE A 183 0.79 2.65 7.37
C ILE A 183 1.34 3.51 8.52
N SER A 184 2.17 2.89 9.36
CA SER A 184 2.77 3.54 10.52
C SER A 184 3.69 4.70 10.14
N VAL A 185 4.62 4.48 9.21
CA VAL A 185 5.60 5.50 8.82
C VAL A 185 4.96 6.64 8.04
N GLU A 186 3.92 6.35 7.25
CA GLU A 186 3.15 7.37 6.53
C GLU A 186 2.38 8.28 7.51
N PHE A 187 1.61 7.70 8.44
CA PHE A 187 0.93 8.49 9.47
C PHE A 187 1.89 9.24 10.39
N ALA A 188 3.00 8.59 10.81
CA ALA A 188 4.03 9.25 11.61
C ALA A 188 4.57 10.49 10.91
N THR A 189 4.81 10.41 9.59
CA THR A 189 5.28 11.55 8.80
C THR A 189 4.25 12.68 8.80
N VAL A 190 2.98 12.39 8.48
CA VAL A 190 1.91 13.39 8.43
C VAL A 190 1.74 14.08 9.77
N TYR A 191 1.53 13.31 10.83
CA TYR A 191 1.23 13.89 12.15
C TYR A 191 2.40 14.65 12.76
N ALA A 192 3.63 14.17 12.55
CA ALA A 192 4.83 14.89 13.01
C ALA A 192 5.02 16.24 12.27
N GLU A 193 4.80 16.28 10.95
CA GLU A 193 4.84 17.53 10.16
C GLU A 193 3.77 18.54 10.62
N LEU A 194 2.62 18.05 11.09
CA LEU A 194 1.55 18.87 11.63
C LEU A 194 1.72 19.19 13.13
N GLY A 195 2.88 18.86 13.73
CA GLY A 195 3.23 19.25 15.09
C GLY A 195 2.86 18.26 16.19
N CYS A 196 2.35 17.09 15.87
CA CYS A 196 2.10 16.01 16.84
C CYS A 196 3.42 15.38 17.29
N LYS A 197 3.55 15.09 18.59
CA LYS A 197 4.68 14.29 19.12
C LYS A 197 4.42 12.82 18.84
N VAL A 198 5.21 12.22 17.95
CA VAL A 198 4.98 10.84 17.49
C VAL A 198 6.06 9.89 18.03
N THR A 199 5.61 8.73 18.55
CA THR A 199 6.45 7.60 18.96
C THR A 199 6.03 6.35 18.17
N ILE A 200 6.99 5.64 17.56
CA ILE A 200 6.77 4.33 16.89
C ILE A 200 7.37 3.22 17.73
N LEU A 201 6.57 2.19 18.03
CA LEU A 201 6.97 0.96 18.72
C LEU A 201 6.88 -0.21 17.74
N GLU A 202 8.04 -0.70 17.27
CA GLU A 202 8.11 -1.82 16.31
C GLU A 202 8.75 -3.04 16.96
N ALA A 203 8.05 -4.16 16.95
CA ALA A 203 8.51 -5.42 17.56
C ALA A 203 9.70 -6.04 16.82
N LEU A 204 9.79 -5.82 15.50
CA LEU A 204 10.90 -6.30 14.67
C LEU A 204 12.14 -5.42 14.80
N PRO A 205 13.33 -5.92 14.41
CA PRO A 205 14.58 -5.15 14.52
C PRO A 205 14.65 -3.88 13.66
N ARG A 206 13.74 -3.70 12.69
CA ARG A 206 13.73 -2.54 11.78
C ARG A 206 12.31 -2.16 11.37
N ILE A 207 12.08 -0.88 11.11
CA ILE A 207 10.88 -0.39 10.43
C ILE A 207 10.89 -0.85 8.97
N LEU A 208 9.74 -0.91 8.31
CA LEU A 208 9.59 -1.40 6.94
C LEU A 208 10.34 -2.73 6.71
N PRO A 209 10.03 -3.79 7.48
CA PRO A 209 10.82 -5.03 7.49
C PRO A 209 10.88 -5.72 6.12
N ASN A 210 9.89 -5.49 5.27
CA ASN A 210 9.77 -6.08 3.92
C ASN A 210 10.47 -5.26 2.83
N MET A 211 11.11 -4.13 3.18
CA MET A 211 11.88 -3.31 2.25
C MET A 211 13.37 -3.60 2.37
N ASP A 212 14.15 -3.15 1.38
CA ASP A 212 15.60 -3.21 1.42
C ASP A 212 16.14 -2.66 2.77
N LYS A 213 17.12 -3.36 3.34
CA LYS A 213 17.70 -3.03 4.64
C LYS A 213 18.26 -1.61 4.71
N GLU A 214 18.88 -1.16 3.65
CA GLU A 214 19.47 0.18 3.56
C GLU A 214 18.38 1.26 3.54
N ILE A 215 17.27 1.00 2.85
CA ILE A 215 16.07 1.87 2.87
C ILE A 215 15.56 2.01 4.31
N SER A 216 15.33 0.88 5.00
CA SER A 216 14.86 0.88 6.39
C SER A 216 15.76 1.70 7.32
N GLN A 217 17.07 1.52 7.19
CA GLN A 217 18.07 2.25 8.02
C GLN A 217 18.06 3.75 7.74
N ASN A 218 18.07 4.13 6.46
CA ASN A 218 18.06 5.53 6.07
C ASN A 218 16.77 6.23 6.48
N LEU A 219 15.61 5.60 6.25
CA LEU A 219 14.32 6.17 6.65
C LEU A 219 14.26 6.38 8.17
N LYS A 220 14.69 5.40 8.97
CA LYS A 220 14.74 5.53 10.43
C LYS A 220 15.54 6.76 10.86
N LEU A 221 16.70 7.00 10.24
CA LEU A 221 17.55 8.17 10.54
C LEU A 221 16.86 9.49 10.14
N ILE A 222 16.16 9.51 9.00
CA ILE A 222 15.43 10.69 8.52
C ILE A 222 14.29 11.04 9.47
N LEU A 223 13.45 10.04 9.80
CA LEU A 223 12.30 10.23 10.68
C LEU A 223 12.74 10.67 12.09
N LYS A 224 13.82 10.09 12.62
CA LYS A 224 14.39 10.56 13.91
C LYS A 224 14.86 12.03 13.85
N LYS A 225 15.47 12.46 12.76
CA LYS A 225 15.86 13.87 12.57
C LYS A 225 14.66 14.81 12.48
N ARG A 226 13.50 14.31 12.08
CA ARG A 226 12.21 15.03 12.08
C ARG A 226 11.49 14.99 13.42
N GLY A 227 12.12 14.46 14.46
CA GLY A 227 11.58 14.46 15.83
C GLY A 227 10.67 13.27 16.14
N ILE A 228 10.56 12.28 15.26
CA ILE A 228 9.80 11.05 15.53
C ILE A 228 10.68 10.13 16.39
N ASP A 229 10.17 9.72 17.55
CA ASP A 229 10.84 8.73 18.38
C ASP A 229 10.55 7.31 17.86
N ILE A 230 11.61 6.50 17.66
CA ILE A 230 11.46 5.17 17.03
C ILE A 230 12.20 4.12 17.84
N HIS A 231 11.45 3.21 18.42
CA HIS A 231 11.92 2.03 19.11
C HIS A 231 11.72 0.79 18.25
N THR A 232 12.77 0.05 18.00
CA THR A 232 12.74 -1.23 17.27
C THR A 232 13.19 -2.37 18.17
N ALA A 233 12.76 -3.59 17.91
CA ALA A 233 12.80 -4.71 18.85
C ALA A 233 12.08 -4.34 20.18
N ALA A 234 10.98 -3.58 20.05
CA ALA A 234 10.16 -3.06 21.12
C ALA A 234 8.78 -3.76 21.07
N ALA A 235 8.61 -4.80 21.87
CA ALA A 235 7.39 -5.61 21.91
C ALA A 235 6.38 -5.03 22.91
N VAL A 236 5.28 -4.48 22.41
CA VAL A 236 4.20 -3.94 23.26
C VAL A 236 3.51 -5.09 24.00
N GLN A 237 3.31 -4.91 25.30
CA GLN A 237 2.70 -5.88 26.19
C GLN A 237 1.26 -5.52 26.57
N GLY A 238 0.90 -4.25 26.48
CA GLY A 238 -0.43 -3.76 26.80
C GLY A 238 -0.50 -2.24 26.80
N VAL A 239 -1.72 -1.73 26.89
CA VAL A 239 -2.04 -0.31 27.01
C VAL A 239 -2.88 -0.08 28.25
N GLU A 240 -2.58 0.96 29.02
CA GLU A 240 -3.35 1.37 30.20
C GLU A 240 -3.81 2.81 30.04
N ALA A 241 -5.00 3.15 30.54
CA ALA A 241 -5.46 4.53 30.62
C ALA A 241 -4.91 5.18 31.89
N ASP A 242 -4.42 6.43 31.77
CA ASP A 242 -3.97 7.25 32.89
C ASP A 242 -4.45 8.69 32.69
N GLY A 243 -5.56 9.04 33.28
CA GLY A 243 -6.23 10.32 33.06
C GLY A 243 -6.62 10.49 31.60
N ASP A 244 -6.13 11.56 30.98
CA ASP A 244 -6.39 11.89 29.57
C ASP A 244 -5.33 11.29 28.61
N GLN A 245 -4.49 10.39 29.10
CA GLN A 245 -3.43 9.75 28.32
C GLN A 245 -3.54 8.22 28.33
N TYR A 246 -2.85 7.60 27.38
CA TYR A 246 -2.69 6.17 27.27
C TYR A 246 -1.22 5.80 27.36
N ILE A 247 -0.89 4.82 28.19
CA ILE A 247 0.47 4.35 28.44
C ILE A 247 0.65 3.00 27.75
N CYS A 248 1.45 2.96 26.69
CA CYS A 248 1.90 1.72 26.07
C CYS A 248 3.08 1.14 26.89
N LYS A 249 2.90 -0.02 27.47
CA LYS A 249 3.98 -0.80 28.10
C LYS A 249 4.64 -1.70 27.08
N TYR A 250 5.95 -1.68 26.99
CA TYR A 250 6.69 -2.50 26.04
C TYR A 250 8.03 -2.97 26.61
N VAL A 251 8.59 -4.02 26.01
CA VAL A 251 9.92 -4.53 26.33
C VAL A 251 10.87 -4.23 25.18
N GLU A 252 11.95 -3.51 25.47
CA GLU A 252 13.04 -3.24 24.53
C GLU A 252 14.38 -3.66 25.20
N LYS A 253 15.15 -4.52 24.52
CA LYS A 253 16.44 -5.03 25.04
C LYS A 253 16.31 -5.60 26.46
N GLU A 254 15.29 -6.44 26.66
CA GLU A 254 14.98 -7.10 27.94
C GLU A 254 14.62 -6.14 29.11
N LYS A 255 14.36 -4.86 28.82
CA LYS A 255 13.96 -3.87 29.81
C LYS A 255 12.52 -3.43 29.56
N GLU A 256 11.76 -3.36 30.63
CA GLU A 256 10.44 -2.74 30.61
C GLU A 256 10.56 -1.24 30.40
N GLN A 257 9.76 -0.74 29.48
CA GLN A 257 9.69 0.67 29.11
C GLN A 257 8.22 1.07 28.94
N SER A 258 7.97 2.37 28.89
CA SER A 258 6.63 2.89 28.62
C SER A 258 6.69 4.12 27.73
N ALA A 259 5.63 4.31 26.93
CA ALA A 259 5.40 5.52 26.14
C ALA A 259 3.99 6.02 26.43
N ALA A 260 3.88 7.29 26.85
CA ALA A 260 2.60 7.95 27.11
C ALA A 260 2.22 8.86 25.95
N SER A 261 0.94 8.84 25.57
CA SER A 261 0.40 9.70 24.51
C SER A 261 -1.10 9.91 24.67
N GLN A 262 -1.64 10.94 24.01
CA GLN A 262 -3.08 11.22 23.98
C GLN A 262 -3.88 10.12 23.29
N TYR A 263 -3.32 9.51 22.23
CA TYR A 263 -3.91 8.40 21.51
C TYR A 263 -2.86 7.36 21.16
N VAL A 264 -3.33 6.14 20.95
CA VAL A 264 -2.51 5.02 20.47
C VAL A 264 -3.08 4.53 19.15
N LEU A 265 -2.25 4.41 18.11
CA LEU A 265 -2.63 3.82 16.83
C LEU A 265 -2.14 2.36 16.75
N CYS A 266 -3.05 1.42 16.60
CA CYS A 266 -2.72 0.03 16.26
C CYS A 266 -2.56 -0.11 14.74
N ALA A 267 -1.34 -0.25 14.25
CA ALA A 267 -0.99 -0.36 12.83
C ALA A 267 -0.06 -1.53 12.53
N VAL A 268 -0.37 -2.70 13.11
CA VAL A 268 0.43 -3.93 13.04
C VAL A 268 0.11 -4.80 11.82
N GLY A 269 -0.76 -4.33 10.95
CA GLY A 269 -1.16 -5.02 9.71
C GLY A 269 -2.66 -5.15 9.56
N ARG A 270 -3.07 -6.01 8.63
CA ARG A 270 -4.47 -6.24 8.26
C ARG A 270 -4.78 -7.73 8.19
N CYS A 271 -6.00 -8.11 8.52
CA CYS A 271 -6.49 -9.48 8.38
C CYS A 271 -7.66 -9.54 7.36
N PRO A 272 -7.87 -10.68 6.70
CA PRO A 272 -8.96 -10.85 5.74
C PRO A 272 -10.32 -10.55 6.35
N ASN A 273 -11.22 -9.96 5.58
CA ASN A 273 -12.57 -9.65 6.01
C ASN A 273 -13.53 -10.78 5.61
N THR A 274 -13.51 -11.87 6.37
CA THR A 274 -14.31 -13.08 6.12
C THR A 274 -15.58 -13.17 6.98
N ASP A 275 -15.83 -12.20 7.86
CA ASP A 275 -16.94 -12.25 8.81
C ASP A 275 -18.30 -12.23 8.08
N GLY A 276 -19.01 -13.37 8.10
CA GLY A 276 -20.30 -13.55 7.46
C GLY A 276 -20.24 -13.47 5.93
N LEU A 277 -19.06 -13.70 5.34
CA LEU A 277 -18.88 -13.77 3.88
C LEU A 277 -19.36 -15.12 3.31
N PHE A 278 -19.37 -16.17 4.15
CA PHE A 278 -19.77 -17.53 3.75
C PHE A 278 -20.86 -18.06 4.68
N ALA A 279 -21.81 -18.82 4.14
CA ALA A 279 -22.59 -19.76 4.92
C ALA A 279 -21.72 -20.95 5.33
N GLU A 280 -22.09 -21.66 6.39
CA GLU A 280 -21.30 -22.75 6.94
C GLU A 280 -21.01 -23.85 5.91
N ASP A 281 -22.02 -24.18 5.08
CA ASP A 281 -21.97 -25.19 4.03
C ASP A 281 -21.46 -24.66 2.66
N ALA A 282 -21.07 -23.40 2.60
CA ALA A 282 -20.48 -22.74 1.42
C ALA A 282 -19.11 -22.10 1.73
N THR A 283 -18.42 -22.56 2.78
CA THR A 283 -17.10 -22.07 3.14
C THR A 283 -16.03 -22.74 2.28
N PRO A 284 -15.24 -21.99 1.48
CA PRO A 284 -14.14 -22.55 0.72
C PRO A 284 -13.00 -23.02 1.65
N GLU A 285 -12.03 -23.72 1.10
CA GLU A 285 -10.81 -24.08 1.85
C GLU A 285 -10.12 -22.83 2.38
N MET A 286 -9.77 -22.87 3.67
CA MET A 286 -9.15 -21.74 4.39
C MET A 286 -7.81 -22.16 4.98
N ASN A 287 -6.82 -21.24 4.92
CA ASN A 287 -5.53 -21.41 5.60
C ASN A 287 -5.20 -20.12 6.37
N ARG A 288 -5.00 -20.23 7.68
CA ARG A 288 -4.71 -19.09 8.58
C ARG A 288 -5.66 -17.90 8.39
N GLY A 289 -6.95 -18.17 8.21
CA GLY A 289 -7.98 -17.16 8.00
C GLY A 289 -8.04 -16.56 6.58
N ARG A 290 -7.25 -17.06 5.63
CA ARG A 290 -7.24 -16.65 4.22
C ARG A 290 -7.88 -17.72 3.36
N VAL A 291 -8.55 -17.29 2.29
CA VAL A 291 -9.09 -18.19 1.28
C VAL A 291 -7.95 -18.79 0.48
N VAL A 292 -7.95 -20.11 0.33
CA VAL A 292 -7.00 -20.83 -0.53
C VAL A 292 -7.52 -20.79 -1.98
N VAL A 293 -6.64 -20.44 -2.90
CA VAL A 293 -6.93 -20.37 -4.35
C VAL A 293 -5.82 -21.02 -5.16
N ASP A 294 -6.15 -21.45 -6.35
CA ASP A 294 -5.19 -21.90 -7.35
C ASP A 294 -4.54 -20.73 -8.14
N GLU A 295 -3.76 -21.02 -9.16
CA GLU A 295 -3.10 -20.05 -10.03
C GLU A 295 -4.09 -19.18 -10.85
N LYS A 296 -5.33 -19.61 -10.94
CA LYS A 296 -6.42 -18.90 -11.62
C LYS A 296 -7.29 -18.09 -10.65
N PHE A 297 -6.92 -18.07 -9.38
CA PHE A 297 -7.69 -17.49 -8.29
C PHE A 297 -9.01 -18.22 -8.01
N GLU A 298 -9.21 -19.46 -8.53
CA GLU A 298 -10.36 -20.27 -8.22
C GLU A 298 -10.19 -20.92 -6.84
N THR A 299 -11.27 -20.91 -6.06
CA THR A 299 -11.30 -21.53 -4.72
C THR A 299 -11.55 -23.03 -4.82
N SER A 300 -11.66 -23.73 -3.68
CA SER A 300 -12.09 -25.12 -3.64
C SER A 300 -13.55 -25.34 -4.11
N ILE A 301 -14.30 -24.26 -4.34
CA ILE A 301 -15.69 -24.32 -4.84
C ILE A 301 -15.67 -23.92 -6.32
N PRO A 302 -16.02 -24.83 -7.26
CA PRO A 302 -15.98 -24.55 -8.69
C PRO A 302 -16.82 -23.33 -9.09
N GLY A 303 -16.23 -22.41 -9.87
CA GLY A 303 -16.87 -21.18 -10.32
C GLY A 303 -16.89 -20.08 -9.25
N VAL A 304 -16.22 -20.27 -8.10
CA VAL A 304 -16.04 -19.25 -7.06
C VAL A 304 -14.57 -18.88 -6.98
N TYR A 305 -14.27 -17.60 -7.15
CA TYR A 305 -12.93 -17.02 -7.17
C TYR A 305 -12.73 -16.10 -5.95
N ALA A 306 -11.49 -15.94 -5.49
CA ALA A 306 -11.16 -14.97 -4.45
C ALA A 306 -9.91 -14.17 -4.83
N ILE A 307 -9.95 -12.86 -4.57
CA ILE A 307 -8.88 -11.91 -4.93
C ILE A 307 -8.57 -10.91 -3.82
N GLY A 308 -7.44 -10.25 -3.96
CA GLY A 308 -7.00 -9.18 -3.06
C GLY A 308 -6.65 -9.66 -1.66
N ASP A 309 -6.99 -8.88 -0.67
CA ASP A 309 -6.59 -9.11 0.72
C ASP A 309 -7.21 -10.35 1.37
N LEU A 310 -8.17 -11.00 0.72
CA LEU A 310 -8.75 -12.27 1.18
C LEU A 310 -7.80 -13.46 1.04
N ILE A 311 -6.86 -13.41 0.10
CA ILE A 311 -5.95 -14.50 -0.23
C ILE A 311 -4.52 -14.22 0.26
N PHE A 312 -3.62 -15.17 0.09
CA PHE A 312 -2.19 -14.94 0.31
C PHE A 312 -1.60 -14.06 -0.79
N GLY A 313 -0.58 -13.28 -0.44
CA GLY A 313 0.13 -12.39 -1.36
C GLY A 313 0.17 -10.94 -0.90
N ALA A 314 0.38 -10.04 -1.83
CA ALA A 314 0.50 -8.61 -1.56
C ALA A 314 -0.87 -7.98 -1.26
N GLN A 315 -1.01 -7.37 -0.08
CA GLN A 315 -2.21 -6.62 0.31
C GLN A 315 -2.14 -5.19 -0.24
N LEU A 316 -2.19 -5.06 -1.57
CA LEU A 316 -2.04 -3.81 -2.30
C LEU A 316 -3.18 -3.64 -3.32
N ALA A 317 -3.65 -2.40 -3.45
CA ALA A 317 -4.79 -2.09 -4.31
C ALA A 317 -4.56 -2.49 -5.78
N HIS A 318 -3.38 -2.19 -6.32
CA HIS A 318 -3.03 -2.52 -7.71
C HIS A 318 -2.84 -4.02 -7.93
N ALA A 319 -2.36 -4.77 -6.93
CA ALA A 319 -2.32 -6.23 -6.99
C ALA A 319 -3.73 -6.83 -7.06
N ALA A 320 -4.64 -6.38 -6.19
CA ALA A 320 -6.03 -6.80 -6.22
C ALA A 320 -6.73 -6.45 -7.56
N SER A 321 -6.46 -5.25 -8.12
CA SER A 321 -6.97 -4.84 -9.43
C SER A 321 -6.46 -5.74 -10.56
N ALA A 322 -5.17 -6.07 -10.57
CA ALA A 322 -4.56 -6.97 -11.55
C ALA A 322 -5.17 -8.38 -11.47
N GLN A 323 -5.34 -8.90 -10.26
CA GLN A 323 -6.01 -10.19 -10.04
C GLN A 323 -7.45 -10.18 -10.55
N GLY A 324 -8.20 -9.09 -10.32
CA GLY A 324 -9.56 -8.92 -10.84
C GLY A 324 -9.62 -8.90 -12.37
N ILE A 325 -8.66 -8.24 -13.02
CA ILE A 325 -8.52 -8.26 -14.49
C ILE A 325 -8.25 -9.68 -14.98
N GLN A 326 -7.29 -10.37 -14.35
CA GLN A 326 -6.93 -11.74 -14.72
C GLN A 326 -8.14 -12.67 -14.64
N VAL A 327 -8.88 -12.67 -13.52
CA VAL A 327 -10.08 -13.52 -13.38
C VAL A 327 -11.08 -13.22 -14.49
N ALA A 328 -11.40 -11.94 -14.74
CA ALA A 328 -12.38 -11.58 -15.78
C ALA A 328 -11.90 -11.99 -17.20
N GLU A 329 -10.61 -11.87 -17.52
CA GLU A 329 -10.05 -12.30 -18.81
C GLU A 329 -10.10 -13.82 -18.97
N GLN A 330 -9.77 -14.58 -17.92
CA GLN A 330 -9.85 -16.04 -17.92
C GLN A 330 -11.28 -16.55 -18.09
N LEU A 331 -12.27 -15.92 -17.42
CA LEU A 331 -13.69 -16.24 -17.62
C LEU A 331 -14.14 -16.05 -19.07
N ALA A 332 -13.60 -15.05 -19.75
CA ALA A 332 -13.86 -14.78 -21.16
C ALA A 332 -13.02 -15.63 -22.12
N GLY A 333 -12.21 -16.57 -21.63
CA GLY A 333 -11.30 -17.38 -22.46
C GLY A 333 -10.20 -16.58 -23.15
N LYS A 334 -9.81 -15.42 -22.60
CA LYS A 334 -8.76 -14.56 -23.14
C LYS A 334 -7.41 -14.85 -22.49
N GLU A 335 -6.35 -14.48 -23.19
CA GLU A 335 -5.01 -14.44 -22.64
C GLU A 335 -4.90 -13.36 -21.55
N VAL A 336 -4.20 -13.69 -20.47
CA VAL A 336 -4.00 -12.79 -19.34
C VAL A 336 -3.04 -11.66 -19.71
N SER A 337 -3.47 -10.42 -19.49
CA SER A 337 -2.74 -9.24 -19.91
C SER A 337 -1.74 -8.69 -18.88
N VAL A 338 -1.82 -9.12 -17.62
CA VAL A 338 -1.01 -8.59 -16.51
C VAL A 338 -0.29 -9.71 -15.78
N ASP A 339 1.02 -9.57 -15.54
CA ASP A 339 1.76 -10.47 -14.66
C ASP A 339 1.54 -10.08 -13.20
N VAL A 340 0.71 -10.85 -12.50
CA VAL A 340 0.36 -10.64 -11.09
C VAL A 340 1.49 -10.97 -10.12
N ASN A 341 2.61 -11.55 -10.58
CA ASN A 341 3.79 -11.86 -9.76
C ASN A 341 4.75 -10.67 -9.67
N VAL A 342 4.66 -9.71 -10.58
CA VAL A 342 5.51 -8.51 -10.59
C VAL A 342 4.76 -7.35 -9.94
N VAL A 343 4.86 -7.27 -8.62
CA VAL A 343 4.11 -6.32 -7.82
C VAL A 343 5.03 -5.24 -7.25
N PRO A 344 4.87 -3.95 -7.64
CA PRO A 344 5.63 -2.87 -7.02
C PRO A 344 5.11 -2.55 -5.61
N GLY A 345 6.02 -2.24 -4.70
CA GLY A 345 5.73 -1.71 -3.37
C GLY A 345 6.09 -0.23 -3.29
N CYS A 346 5.19 0.60 -2.76
CA CYS A 346 5.40 2.05 -2.60
C CYS A 346 5.13 2.49 -1.18
N VAL A 347 5.95 3.43 -0.69
CA VAL A 347 5.78 4.11 0.60
C VAL A 347 5.89 5.61 0.38
N TYR A 348 4.87 6.34 0.77
CA TYR A 348 4.73 7.78 0.52
C TYR A 348 5.27 8.58 1.70
N THR A 349 6.55 8.39 1.98
CA THR A 349 7.33 9.20 2.93
C THR A 349 8.11 10.28 2.16
N ASP A 350 8.89 11.09 2.86
CA ASP A 350 9.84 12.00 2.24
C ASP A 350 11.25 11.67 2.74
N PRO A 351 12.13 11.20 1.83
CA PRO A 351 11.87 10.88 0.42
C PRO A 351 10.90 9.71 0.23
N GLU A 352 10.26 9.64 -0.95
CA GLU A 352 9.44 8.50 -1.35
C GLU A 352 10.28 7.23 -1.47
N ILE A 353 9.62 6.08 -1.28
CA ILE A 353 10.25 4.77 -1.43
C ILE A 353 9.44 3.94 -2.41
N ALA A 354 10.13 3.24 -3.31
CA ALA A 354 9.53 2.28 -4.21
C ALA A 354 10.44 1.10 -4.46
N SER A 355 9.86 -0.08 -4.65
CA SER A 355 10.59 -1.31 -4.95
C SER A 355 9.80 -2.23 -5.86
N VAL A 356 10.49 -3.05 -6.64
CA VAL A 356 9.92 -4.17 -7.41
C VAL A 356 10.95 -5.26 -7.55
N GLY A 357 10.49 -6.51 -7.66
CA GLY A 357 11.36 -7.67 -7.76
C GLY A 357 12.13 -7.96 -6.48
N ILE A 358 13.30 -8.59 -6.60
CA ILE A 358 14.10 -9.05 -5.47
C ILE A 358 15.19 -8.04 -5.06
N THR A 359 15.52 -8.04 -3.78
CA THR A 359 16.67 -7.30 -3.23
C THR A 359 17.96 -8.08 -3.42
N GLU A 360 19.11 -7.42 -3.23
CA GLU A 360 20.42 -8.07 -3.21
C GLU A 360 20.53 -9.18 -2.12
N ASP A 361 19.95 -8.90 -0.93
CA ASP A 361 19.94 -9.87 0.17
C ASP A 361 19.08 -11.10 -0.19
N GLU A 362 17.89 -10.92 -0.77
CA GLU A 362 17.05 -12.02 -1.24
C GLU A 362 17.67 -12.82 -2.39
N ALA A 363 18.38 -12.16 -3.31
CA ALA A 363 19.13 -12.84 -4.36
C ALA A 363 20.20 -13.76 -3.76
N LYS A 364 20.95 -13.26 -2.77
CA LYS A 364 21.96 -14.03 -2.06
C LYS A 364 21.35 -15.23 -1.31
N GLU A 365 20.22 -15.03 -0.63
CA GLU A 365 19.51 -16.12 0.07
C GLU A 365 19.01 -17.20 -0.89
N LYS A 366 18.61 -16.81 -2.11
CA LYS A 366 18.17 -17.72 -3.19
C LYS A 366 19.32 -18.32 -4.00
N GLY A 367 20.56 -17.93 -3.73
CA GLY A 367 21.74 -18.39 -4.47
C GLY A 367 21.81 -17.86 -5.90
N ILE A 368 21.15 -16.73 -6.20
CA ILE A 368 21.18 -16.07 -7.51
C ILE A 368 22.39 -15.14 -7.57
N ALA A 369 23.29 -15.35 -8.51
CA ALA A 369 24.42 -14.46 -8.74
C ALA A 369 23.93 -13.16 -9.40
N VAL A 370 24.20 -12.01 -8.76
CA VAL A 370 23.74 -10.71 -9.22
C VAL A 370 24.83 -9.65 -9.22
N LYS A 371 24.70 -8.68 -10.11
CA LYS A 371 25.41 -7.40 -10.09
C LYS A 371 24.44 -6.31 -9.60
N VAL A 372 24.99 -5.37 -8.83
CA VAL A 372 24.21 -4.27 -8.26
C VAL A 372 24.82 -2.96 -8.70
N GLY A 373 24.00 -2.12 -9.32
CA GLY A 373 24.32 -0.73 -9.60
C GLY A 373 23.59 0.19 -8.65
N LYS A 374 24.29 1.23 -8.19
CA LYS A 374 23.73 2.17 -7.23
C LYS A 374 24.16 3.60 -7.54
N PHE A 375 23.19 4.49 -7.61
CA PHE A 375 23.42 5.92 -7.74
C PHE A 375 22.87 6.69 -6.55
N ILE A 376 23.68 7.62 -6.01
CA ILE A 376 23.29 8.46 -4.88
C ILE A 376 22.72 9.78 -5.41
N MET A 377 21.51 10.14 -4.99
CA MET A 377 20.76 11.27 -5.53
C MET A 377 21.36 12.64 -5.22
N SER A 378 22.28 12.74 -4.28
CA SER A 378 23.03 13.99 -4.06
C SER A 378 23.95 14.40 -5.23
N ALA A 379 24.18 13.50 -6.18
CA ALA A 379 24.89 13.78 -7.44
C ALA A 379 23.94 14.07 -8.61
N ASN A 380 22.61 14.02 -8.40
CA ASN A 380 21.62 14.28 -9.45
C ASN A 380 21.26 15.78 -9.51
N GLY A 381 21.37 16.36 -10.69
CA GLY A 381 21.12 17.80 -10.90
C GLY A 381 19.70 18.24 -10.52
N LYS A 382 18.67 17.43 -10.82
CA LYS A 382 17.29 17.75 -10.46
C LYS A 382 17.09 17.73 -8.94
N SER A 383 17.68 16.77 -8.26
CA SER A 383 17.63 16.68 -6.80
C SER A 383 18.25 17.91 -6.12
N LEU A 384 19.37 18.41 -6.64
CA LEU A 384 20.00 19.64 -6.15
C LEU A 384 19.11 20.87 -6.37
N ILE A 385 18.46 20.98 -7.54
CA ILE A 385 17.54 22.08 -7.86
C ILE A 385 16.37 22.12 -6.86
N THR A 386 15.79 20.96 -6.55
CA THR A 386 14.61 20.84 -5.67
C THR A 386 14.95 20.74 -4.19
N LYS A 387 16.25 20.63 -3.85
CA LYS A 387 16.72 20.38 -2.47
C LYS A 387 16.23 19.03 -1.89
N GLU A 388 16.07 18.03 -2.77
CA GLU A 388 15.63 16.67 -2.46
C GLU A 388 16.75 15.67 -2.77
N GLU A 389 17.96 15.96 -2.26
CA GLU A 389 19.19 15.21 -2.57
C GLU A 389 19.30 13.89 -1.81
N ARG A 390 18.39 13.63 -0.85
CA ARG A 390 18.47 12.43 -0.03
C ARG A 390 17.98 11.21 -0.77
N GLY A 391 18.78 10.14 -0.66
CA GLY A 391 18.42 8.83 -1.10
C GLY A 391 19.29 8.28 -2.21
N PHE A 392 18.80 7.23 -2.82
CA PHE A 392 19.51 6.47 -3.85
C PHE A 392 18.56 5.69 -4.74
N ILE A 393 19.08 5.27 -5.88
CA ILE A 393 18.49 4.28 -6.78
C ILE A 393 19.43 3.07 -6.80
N LYS A 394 18.91 1.88 -6.51
CA LYS A 394 19.62 0.60 -6.51
C LYS A 394 18.94 -0.35 -7.47
N ILE A 395 19.69 -0.96 -8.37
CA ILE A 395 19.20 -1.89 -9.40
C ILE A 395 19.95 -3.21 -9.23
N VAL A 396 19.20 -4.31 -9.30
CA VAL A 396 19.73 -5.68 -9.20
C VAL A 396 19.50 -6.37 -10.52
N ALA A 397 20.58 -6.88 -11.14
CA ALA A 397 20.54 -7.65 -12.37
C ALA A 397 21.26 -8.98 -12.22
N GLU A 398 20.79 -10.02 -12.88
CA GLU A 398 21.50 -11.29 -12.94
C GLU A 398 22.89 -11.11 -13.55
N GLU A 399 23.91 -11.73 -12.97
CA GLU A 399 25.30 -11.51 -13.36
C GLU A 399 25.60 -11.97 -14.77
N GLU A 400 25.05 -13.11 -15.19
CA GLU A 400 25.33 -13.74 -16.48
C GLU A 400 24.47 -13.15 -17.61
N SER A 401 23.17 -13.05 -17.40
CA SER A 401 22.21 -12.62 -18.43
C SER A 401 22.07 -11.10 -18.54
N GLY A 402 22.40 -10.37 -17.46
CA GLY A 402 22.12 -8.94 -17.33
C GLY A 402 20.64 -8.61 -17.20
N VAL A 403 19.76 -9.62 -17.02
CA VAL A 403 18.32 -9.41 -16.82
C VAL A 403 18.06 -8.71 -15.50
N ILE A 404 17.25 -7.66 -15.53
CA ILE A 404 16.86 -6.92 -14.32
C ILE A 404 15.87 -7.76 -13.52
N VAL A 405 16.23 -8.05 -12.28
CA VAL A 405 15.45 -8.87 -11.35
C VAL A 405 14.90 -8.06 -10.16
N GLY A 406 15.36 -6.82 -9.99
CA GLY A 406 14.84 -5.96 -8.96
C GLY A 406 15.35 -4.53 -9.02
N ALA A 407 14.59 -3.63 -8.42
CA ALA A 407 14.97 -2.24 -8.19
C ALA A 407 14.42 -1.75 -6.86
N GLN A 408 15.22 -0.97 -6.14
CA GLN A 408 14.88 -0.34 -4.88
C GLN A 408 15.25 1.14 -4.96
N MET A 409 14.28 2.00 -4.74
CA MET A 409 14.44 3.44 -4.82
C MET A 409 14.04 4.09 -3.51
N MET A 410 14.82 5.06 -3.07
CA MET A 410 14.48 5.98 -2.00
C MET A 410 14.88 7.37 -2.46
N CYS A 411 13.99 8.10 -3.06
CA CYS A 411 14.26 9.43 -3.62
C CYS A 411 12.94 10.14 -3.97
N ALA A 412 13.02 11.42 -4.31
CA ALA A 412 11.86 12.14 -4.85
C ALA A 412 11.32 11.44 -6.11
N ARG A 413 10.00 11.33 -6.19
CA ARG A 413 9.27 10.69 -7.29
C ARG A 413 9.58 9.20 -7.51
N ALA A 414 10.09 8.50 -6.50
CA ALA A 414 10.36 7.08 -6.59
C ALA A 414 9.11 6.27 -6.96
N THR A 415 7.95 6.65 -6.41
CA THR A 415 6.66 5.99 -6.64
C THR A 415 6.16 6.13 -8.08
N ASP A 416 6.50 7.24 -8.76
CA ASP A 416 6.19 7.45 -10.18
C ASP A 416 7.22 6.74 -11.09
N MET A 417 8.50 6.73 -10.71
CA MET A 417 9.58 6.18 -11.53
C MET A 417 9.65 4.65 -11.53
N ILE A 418 9.14 3.98 -10.51
CA ILE A 418 9.24 2.51 -10.38
C ILE A 418 8.57 1.76 -11.54
N GLY A 419 7.63 2.39 -12.23
CA GLY A 419 6.94 1.80 -13.39
C GLY A 419 7.87 1.36 -14.52
N GLU A 420 9.02 2.01 -14.72
CA GLU A 420 10.06 1.57 -15.66
C GLU A 420 10.57 0.16 -15.30
N PHE A 421 10.82 -0.09 -14.01
CA PHE A 421 11.32 -1.37 -13.55
C PHE A 421 10.25 -2.44 -13.42
N VAL A 422 9.00 -2.07 -13.16
CA VAL A 422 7.87 -3.02 -13.27
C VAL A 422 7.82 -3.58 -14.69
N THR A 423 7.91 -2.72 -15.69
CA THR A 423 7.95 -3.12 -17.10
C THR A 423 9.20 -3.96 -17.40
N ALA A 424 10.36 -3.56 -16.89
CA ALA A 424 11.60 -4.28 -17.11
C ALA A 424 11.58 -5.71 -16.53
N VAL A 425 11.14 -5.86 -15.29
CA VAL A 425 11.06 -7.16 -14.60
C VAL A 425 10.02 -8.07 -15.26
N ALA A 426 8.82 -7.56 -15.54
CA ALA A 426 7.75 -8.32 -16.16
C ALA A 426 8.13 -8.85 -17.56
N ASN A 427 8.91 -8.08 -18.31
CA ASN A 427 9.36 -8.46 -19.66
C ASN A 427 10.78 -9.01 -19.71
N LYS A 428 11.42 -9.25 -18.54
CA LYS A 428 12.79 -9.78 -18.44
C LYS A 428 13.80 -8.96 -19.25
N LEU A 429 13.66 -7.63 -19.23
CA LEU A 429 14.58 -6.75 -19.95
C LEU A 429 15.95 -6.72 -19.28
N THR A 430 16.98 -6.56 -20.11
CA THR A 430 18.37 -6.48 -19.65
C THR A 430 18.81 -5.05 -19.38
N VAL A 431 19.88 -4.88 -18.61
CA VAL A 431 20.56 -3.60 -18.39
C VAL A 431 20.84 -2.88 -19.71
N SER A 432 21.43 -3.60 -20.68
CA SER A 432 21.78 -3.02 -21.98
C SER A 432 20.56 -2.60 -22.81
N GLN A 433 19.40 -3.24 -22.62
CA GLN A 433 18.15 -2.81 -23.28
C GLN A 433 17.62 -1.50 -22.69
N LEU A 434 17.65 -1.36 -21.36
CA LEU A 434 17.21 -0.12 -20.69
C LEU A 434 18.16 1.06 -20.95
N LEU A 435 19.45 0.81 -21.10
CA LEU A 435 20.43 1.84 -21.45
C LEU A 435 20.24 2.44 -22.85
N LYS A 436 19.49 1.78 -23.75
CA LYS A 436 19.12 2.36 -25.06
C LYS A 436 18.14 3.53 -24.92
N GLY A 437 17.41 3.63 -23.81
CA GLY A 437 16.47 4.72 -23.55
C GLY A 437 17.19 5.98 -23.10
N MET A 438 17.15 7.05 -23.93
CA MET A 438 17.65 8.37 -23.53
C MET A 438 16.78 8.96 -22.45
N ARG A 439 17.40 9.51 -21.38
CA ARG A 439 16.69 10.18 -20.29
C ARG A 439 16.75 11.70 -20.44
N ALA A 440 15.63 12.36 -20.21
CA ALA A 440 15.55 13.81 -20.32
C ALA A 440 16.36 14.50 -19.20
N HIS A 441 16.96 15.64 -19.52
CA HIS A 441 17.73 16.48 -18.58
C HIS A 441 17.04 17.82 -18.34
N PRO A 442 16.97 18.35 -17.07
CA PRO A 442 17.30 17.66 -15.82
C PRO A 442 16.08 16.92 -15.22
N THR A 443 16.25 15.69 -14.87
CA THR A 443 15.20 14.85 -14.24
C THR A 443 15.79 13.96 -13.14
N TYR A 444 14.91 13.45 -12.25
CA TYR A 444 15.32 12.41 -11.29
C TYR A 444 15.67 11.09 -11.98
N ASN A 445 15.06 10.83 -13.14
CA ASN A 445 15.26 9.62 -13.95
C ASN A 445 16.70 9.43 -14.44
N GLU A 446 17.49 10.50 -14.56
CA GLU A 446 18.92 10.38 -14.92
C GLU A 446 19.68 9.48 -13.93
N GLY A 447 19.28 9.48 -12.64
CA GLY A 447 19.84 8.58 -11.64
C GLY A 447 19.63 7.09 -11.95
N ILE A 448 18.58 6.74 -12.70
CA ILE A 448 18.38 5.37 -13.20
C ILE A 448 19.47 5.01 -14.22
N GLY A 449 19.77 5.93 -15.15
CA GLY A 449 20.83 5.73 -16.14
C GLY A 449 22.17 5.44 -15.47
N GLU A 450 22.58 6.29 -14.56
CA GLU A 450 23.83 6.14 -13.80
C GLU A 450 23.88 4.84 -12.99
N ALA A 451 22.77 4.42 -12.36
CA ALA A 451 22.72 3.16 -11.65
C ALA A 451 22.81 1.93 -12.59
N LEU A 452 22.23 2.02 -13.79
CA LEU A 452 22.37 0.97 -14.82
C LEU A 452 23.81 0.92 -15.36
N GLU A 453 24.43 2.06 -15.65
CA GLU A 453 25.82 2.15 -16.13
C GLU A 453 26.80 1.66 -15.05
N GLU A 454 26.51 1.85 -13.77
CA GLU A 454 27.36 1.33 -12.67
C GLU A 454 27.42 -0.22 -12.68
N ILE A 455 26.34 -0.91 -13.11
CA ILE A 455 26.33 -2.38 -13.29
C ILE A 455 27.36 -2.79 -14.34
N GLU A 456 27.47 -2.03 -15.43
CA GLU A 456 28.43 -2.26 -16.52
C GLU A 456 29.83 -1.70 -16.23
N GLY A 457 29.99 -0.97 -15.11
CA GLY A 457 31.26 -0.33 -14.74
C GLY A 457 31.56 0.95 -15.53
N GLY A 458 30.55 1.54 -16.19
CA GLY A 458 30.66 2.70 -17.08
C GLY A 458 30.08 4.00 -16.55
N ALA A 459 29.53 4.04 -15.33
CA ALA A 459 28.89 5.22 -14.76
C ALA A 459 29.80 6.46 -14.78
N ILE A 460 29.28 7.56 -15.31
CA ILE A 460 30.04 8.81 -15.53
C ILE A 460 30.08 9.67 -14.25
N HIS A 461 28.95 9.77 -13.55
CA HIS A 461 28.81 10.65 -12.38
C HIS A 461 28.94 9.88 -11.05
N VAL A 462 29.58 8.72 -11.07
CA VAL A 462 29.92 7.91 -9.89
C VAL A 462 31.44 7.88 -9.72
N MET A 463 31.91 8.17 -8.51
CA MET A 463 33.34 8.12 -8.22
C MET A 463 33.84 6.67 -8.35
N PRO A 464 34.98 6.45 -9.06
CA PRO A 464 35.53 5.12 -9.21
C PRO A 464 35.89 4.48 -7.87
N LYS A 465 35.54 3.19 -7.72
CA LYS A 465 35.97 2.42 -6.55
C LYS A 465 37.50 2.37 -6.48
N LYS A 466 38.09 2.74 -5.35
CA LYS A 466 39.54 2.62 -5.16
C LYS A 466 39.93 1.16 -5.43
N LYS A 467 40.82 0.95 -6.39
CA LYS A 467 41.45 -0.38 -6.59
C LYS A 467 42.11 -0.78 -5.26
N LYS A 468 41.64 -1.88 -4.68
CA LYS A 468 42.29 -2.50 -3.51
C LYS A 468 43.63 -3.05 -3.87
#